data_c3223e06b058b372b74fc905a053b843
#
_entry.id   c3223e06b058b372b74fc905a053b843
#
_cell.length_a   1.000
_cell.length_b   1.000
_cell.length_c   1.000
_cell.angle_alpha   90.00
_cell.angle_beta   90.00
_cell.angle_gamma   90.00
#
_symmetry.space_group_name_H-M   'P 1'
#
loop_
_entity.id
_entity.type
_entity.pdbx_description
1 polymer ?
#
loop_
_entity_poly.entity_id
_entity_poly.type
_entity_poly.pdbx_seq_one_letter_code
_entity_poly.pdbx_strand_id
1 'polypeptide(L)'
;DENWLNNILMIKYSRILLASLLIFSTMSYGQGDGPRAYWPAPKGTNILAPIYSHVNSNSAFDNTIFVAKADFKTNIYGLMYTHVFEVAGRTAAAVGMVSLGNTQGGIRNIFEGESNGLADTYMIGLINLYGAPAVNGEGYMKTSYDKIVDVVIGIKAPTGEYDSEKSINIGT
;
A
#
# COMPACT_ATOMS: atom_id res chain seq x y z
N ASP A 1 7.81 43.47 -20.90
CA ASP A 1 8.77 42.58 -20.19
C ASP A 1 8.21 41.81 -18.96
N GLU A 2 6.91 41.89 -18.71
CA GLU A 2 6.26 41.12 -17.65
C GLU A 2 6.34 39.59 -17.88
N ASN A 3 6.31 39.16 -19.14
CA ASN A 3 6.40 37.74 -19.49
C ASN A 3 7.74 37.10 -19.13
N TRP A 4 8.83 37.84 -19.17
CA TRP A 4 10.16 37.36 -18.81
C TRP A 4 10.28 37.13 -17.29
N LEU A 5 9.76 38.07 -16.49
CA LEU A 5 9.74 37.95 -15.02
C LEU A 5 8.89 36.75 -14.57
N ASN A 6 7.72 36.55 -15.17
CA ASN A 6 6.84 35.43 -14.87
C ASN A 6 7.48 34.06 -15.21
N ASN A 7 8.22 33.98 -16.32
CA ASN A 7 8.96 32.77 -16.69
C ASN A 7 10.08 32.44 -15.69
N ILE A 8 10.83 33.43 -15.23
CA ILE A 8 11.88 33.22 -14.22
C ILE A 8 11.26 32.77 -12.88
N LEU A 9 10.18 33.38 -12.47
CA LEU A 9 9.47 33.00 -11.24
C LEU A 9 8.94 31.56 -11.33
N MET A 10 8.32 31.18 -12.43
CA MET A 10 7.85 29.79 -12.63
C MET A 10 8.99 28.77 -12.57
N ILE A 11 10.12 29.05 -13.22
CA ILE A 11 11.30 28.16 -13.17
C ILE A 11 11.85 28.08 -11.74
N LYS A 12 11.89 29.18 -11.01
CA LYS A 12 12.35 29.22 -9.62
C LYS A 12 11.45 28.41 -8.69
N TYR A 13 10.13 28.57 -8.79
CA TYR A 13 9.17 27.83 -7.97
C TYR A 13 9.13 26.34 -8.34
N SER A 14 9.24 25.97 -9.61
CA SER A 14 9.29 24.56 -10.02
C SER A 14 10.55 23.85 -9.47
N ARG A 15 11.70 24.54 -9.43
CA ARG A 15 12.93 24.00 -8.84
C ARG A 15 12.83 23.85 -7.32
N ILE A 16 12.20 24.79 -6.62
CA ILE A 16 11.95 24.71 -5.18
C ILE A 16 10.97 23.56 -4.88
N LEU A 17 9.92 23.43 -5.66
CA LEU A 17 8.97 22.32 -5.53
C LEU A 17 9.64 20.95 -5.76
N LEU A 18 10.49 20.84 -6.79
CA LEU A 18 11.25 19.63 -7.08
C LEU A 18 12.23 19.30 -5.96
N ALA A 19 12.93 20.31 -5.43
CA ALA A 19 13.85 20.14 -4.31
C ALA A 19 13.12 19.72 -3.02
N SER A 20 11.94 20.29 -2.74
CA SER A 20 11.13 19.89 -1.60
C SER A 20 10.62 18.45 -1.71
N LEU A 21 10.18 18.00 -2.88
CA LEU A 21 9.81 16.61 -3.14
C LEU A 21 10.97 15.63 -2.89
N LEU A 22 12.19 16.00 -3.24
CA LEU A 22 13.38 15.17 -2.99
C LEU A 22 13.76 15.10 -1.50
N ILE A 23 13.50 16.14 -0.71
CA ILE A 23 13.76 16.14 0.74
C ILE A 23 12.76 15.24 1.48
N PHE A 24 11.50 15.18 1.05
CA PHE A 24 10.50 14.29 1.65
C PHE A 24 10.75 12.80 1.35
N SER A 25 11.50 12.46 0.30
CA SER A 25 11.81 11.06 -0.05
C SER A 25 12.79 10.37 0.91
N THR A 26 13.47 11.09 1.80
CA THR A 26 14.45 10.52 2.74
C THR A 26 13.83 9.83 3.95
N MET A 27 12.52 9.92 4.16
CA MET A 27 11.78 9.24 5.24
C MET A 27 10.95 8.05 4.73
N SER A 28 11.37 7.40 3.66
CA SER A 28 10.73 6.17 3.20
C SER A 28 11.10 5.02 4.15
N TYR A 29 10.25 4.74 5.11
CA TYR A 29 10.26 3.44 5.79
C TYR A 29 9.86 2.39 4.77
N GLY A 30 10.71 1.37 4.56
CA GLY A 30 10.38 0.27 3.67
C GLY A 30 9.04 -0.34 4.09
N GLN A 31 8.07 -0.32 3.19
CA GLN A 31 6.80 -0.99 3.40
C GLN A 31 7.09 -2.47 3.57
N GLY A 32 6.43 -3.14 4.52
CA GLY A 32 6.66 -4.54 4.88
C GLY A 32 6.22 -5.57 3.84
N ASP A 33 6.15 -5.19 2.57
CA ASP A 33 5.62 -6.00 1.47
C ASP A 33 6.55 -7.14 1.04
N GLY A 34 7.77 -7.18 1.59
CA GLY A 34 8.75 -8.21 1.30
C GLY A 34 9.49 -8.02 -0.04
N PRO A 35 10.54 -8.80 -0.26
CA PRO A 35 11.33 -8.70 -1.48
C PRO A 35 10.52 -9.17 -2.69
N ARG A 36 10.61 -8.41 -3.80
CA ARG A 36 9.93 -8.69 -5.07
C ARG A 36 8.40 -8.66 -5.04
N ALA A 37 7.78 -7.99 -4.06
CA ALA A 37 6.33 -7.86 -3.97
C ALA A 37 5.70 -7.31 -5.26
N TYR A 38 6.42 -6.42 -5.94
CA TYR A 38 5.97 -5.77 -7.19
C TYR A 38 6.72 -6.28 -8.43
N TRP A 39 7.25 -7.52 -8.38
CA TRP A 39 7.90 -8.11 -9.54
C TRP A 39 6.91 -8.27 -10.69
N PRO A 40 7.28 -7.91 -11.93
CA PRO A 40 6.38 -8.01 -13.07
C PRO A 40 5.87 -9.43 -13.29
N ALA A 41 4.66 -9.53 -13.81
CA ALA A 41 4.08 -10.78 -14.30
C ALA A 41 3.57 -10.59 -15.73
N PRO A 42 3.38 -11.69 -16.49
CA PRO A 42 2.82 -11.61 -17.85
C PRO A 42 1.46 -10.91 -17.86
N LYS A 43 1.19 -10.10 -18.87
CA LYS A 43 -0.14 -9.53 -19.05
C LYS A 43 -1.22 -10.62 -19.23
N GLY A 44 -2.39 -10.38 -18.65
CA GLY A 44 -3.49 -11.36 -18.59
C GLY A 44 -3.40 -12.32 -17.40
N THR A 45 -2.34 -12.26 -16.57
CA THR A 45 -2.23 -13.08 -15.38
C THR A 45 -3.28 -12.68 -14.36
N ASN A 46 -3.92 -13.71 -13.79
CA ASN A 46 -4.84 -13.58 -12.66
C ASN A 46 -4.31 -14.40 -11.50
N ILE A 47 -4.20 -13.79 -10.33
CA ILE A 47 -3.71 -14.44 -9.11
C ILE A 47 -4.78 -14.33 -8.04
N LEU A 48 -5.13 -15.46 -7.45
CA LEU A 48 -5.96 -15.51 -6.25
C LEU A 48 -5.12 -16.11 -5.13
N ALA A 49 -4.89 -15.33 -4.06
CA ALA A 49 -4.01 -15.72 -2.98
C ALA A 49 -4.71 -15.60 -1.62
N PRO A 50 -4.79 -16.68 -0.84
CA PRO A 50 -5.14 -16.59 0.57
C PRO A 50 -3.98 -15.93 1.33
N ILE A 51 -4.32 -15.03 2.26
CA ILE A 51 -3.37 -14.32 3.11
C ILE A 51 -3.67 -14.64 4.56
N TYR A 52 -2.65 -14.94 5.33
CA TYR A 52 -2.69 -14.94 6.78
C TYR A 52 -1.59 -14.05 7.32
N SER A 53 -1.95 -13.18 8.24
CA SER A 53 -1.00 -12.31 8.94
C SER A 53 -1.24 -12.34 10.43
N HIS A 54 -0.18 -12.49 11.20
CA HIS A 54 -0.18 -12.35 12.65
C HIS A 54 0.76 -11.22 13.03
N VAL A 55 0.23 -10.21 13.72
CA VAL A 55 0.98 -9.02 14.10
C VAL A 55 0.88 -8.84 15.62
N ASN A 56 2.03 -8.71 16.26
CA ASN A 56 2.15 -8.20 17.62
C ASN A 56 2.71 -6.77 17.54
N SER A 57 2.00 -5.84 18.10
CA SER A 57 2.32 -4.41 17.96
C SER A 57 2.12 -3.70 19.29
N ASN A 58 2.95 -2.70 19.55
CA ASN A 58 2.78 -1.76 20.65
C ASN A 58 2.04 -0.47 20.22
N SER A 59 1.47 -0.47 19.05
CA SER A 59 0.62 0.60 18.51
C SER A 59 -0.73 0.04 18.11
N ALA A 60 -1.79 0.85 18.19
CA ALA A 60 -3.08 0.50 17.62
C ALA A 60 -2.95 0.23 16.12
N PHE A 61 -3.88 -0.54 15.56
CA PHE A 61 -3.90 -0.94 14.14
C PHE A 61 -3.87 0.27 13.17
N ASP A 62 -4.38 1.40 13.62
CA ASP A 62 -4.17 2.69 12.99
C ASP A 62 -2.88 3.31 13.56
N ASN A 63 -1.79 3.21 12.84
CA ASN A 63 -0.45 3.69 13.21
C ASN A 63 -0.37 5.19 13.58
N THR A 64 -1.49 5.86 13.77
CA THR A 64 -1.59 7.28 14.08
C THR A 64 -1.21 7.60 15.52
N ILE A 65 -1.30 6.62 16.44
CA ILE A 65 -1.03 6.86 17.86
C ILE A 65 -0.06 5.79 18.38
N PHE A 66 1.18 6.19 18.59
CA PHE A 66 2.15 5.39 19.34
C PHE A 66 1.89 5.55 20.84
N VAL A 67 1.45 4.48 21.48
CA VAL A 67 1.19 4.50 22.92
C VAL A 67 2.20 3.59 23.61
N ALA A 68 3.04 4.18 24.47
CA ALA A 68 3.98 3.41 25.28
C ALA A 68 3.22 2.40 26.18
N LYS A 69 3.63 1.12 26.16
CA LYS A 69 3.03 -0.01 26.90
C LYS A 69 1.69 -0.53 26.35
N ALA A 70 1.31 -0.20 25.13
CA ALA A 70 0.24 -0.91 24.45
C ALA A 70 0.73 -2.30 24.00
N ASP A 71 -0.13 -3.28 24.05
CA ASP A 71 0.11 -4.65 23.56
C ASP A 71 -1.13 -5.07 22.77
N PHE A 72 -0.97 -5.17 21.45
CA PHE A 72 -2.02 -5.60 20.54
C PHE A 72 -1.59 -6.83 19.78
N LYS A 73 -2.48 -7.80 19.69
CA LYS A 73 -2.33 -9.02 18.88
C LYS A 73 -3.42 -9.03 17.84
N THR A 74 -3.02 -9.04 16.59
CA THR A 74 -3.95 -9.03 15.45
C THR A 74 -3.69 -10.21 14.56
N ASN A 75 -4.74 -10.95 14.24
CA ASN A 75 -4.76 -11.98 13.20
C ASN A 75 -5.64 -11.50 12.07
N ILE A 76 -5.14 -11.61 10.85
CA ILE A 76 -5.87 -11.26 9.63
C ILE A 76 -5.87 -12.46 8.69
N TYR A 77 -7.06 -12.80 8.21
CA TYR A 77 -7.31 -13.83 7.20
C TYR A 77 -7.91 -13.15 5.98
N GLY A 78 -7.18 -13.10 4.89
CA GLY A 78 -7.58 -12.37 3.70
C GLY A 78 -7.62 -13.23 2.44
N LEU A 79 -8.33 -12.74 1.46
CA LEU A 79 -8.31 -13.21 0.09
C LEU A 79 -7.94 -12.05 -0.81
N MET A 80 -6.82 -12.19 -1.50
CA MET A 80 -6.29 -11.20 -2.43
C MET A 80 -6.49 -11.68 -3.86
N TYR A 81 -7.01 -10.80 -4.72
CA TYR A 81 -7.07 -11.01 -6.16
C TYR A 81 -6.24 -9.96 -6.86
N THR A 82 -5.40 -10.39 -7.80
CA THR A 82 -4.57 -9.53 -8.64
C THR A 82 -4.84 -9.83 -10.10
N HIS A 83 -5.07 -8.77 -10.88
CA HIS A 83 -5.16 -8.83 -12.34
C HIS A 83 -4.05 -7.99 -12.96
N VAL A 84 -3.25 -8.61 -13.85
CA VAL A 84 -2.15 -7.95 -14.56
C VAL A 84 -2.58 -7.65 -15.98
N PHE A 85 -2.43 -6.40 -16.41
CA PHE A 85 -2.85 -5.91 -17.71
C PHE A 85 -1.82 -4.96 -18.33
N GLU A 86 -2.14 -4.41 -19.49
CA GLU A 86 -1.26 -3.50 -20.21
C GLU A 86 -1.86 -2.09 -20.22
N VAL A 87 -1.02 -1.09 -19.96
CA VAL A 87 -1.31 0.33 -20.17
C VAL A 87 -0.17 0.96 -20.93
N ALA A 88 -0.44 1.48 -22.11
CA ALA A 88 0.56 2.14 -22.97
C ALA A 88 1.87 1.34 -23.17
N GLY A 89 1.75 0.03 -23.38
CA GLY A 89 2.89 -0.87 -23.57
C GLY A 89 3.65 -1.24 -22.28
N ARG A 90 3.15 -0.81 -21.13
CA ARG A 90 3.74 -1.04 -19.80
C ARG A 90 2.88 -1.99 -18.98
N THR A 91 3.53 -2.77 -18.11
CA THR A 91 2.84 -3.62 -17.15
C THR A 91 2.09 -2.77 -16.15
N ALA A 92 0.84 -3.10 -15.92
CA ALA A 92 0.01 -2.54 -14.87
C ALA A 92 -0.70 -3.67 -14.12
N ALA A 93 -1.08 -3.43 -12.89
CA ALA A 93 -1.83 -4.38 -12.09
C ALA A 93 -2.89 -3.69 -11.23
N ALA A 94 -4.01 -4.37 -11.05
CA ALA A 94 -5.02 -4.02 -10.06
C ALA A 94 -5.12 -5.16 -9.05
N VAL A 95 -5.10 -4.79 -7.76
CA VAL A 95 -5.20 -5.73 -6.63
C VAL A 95 -6.40 -5.34 -5.78
N GLY A 96 -7.21 -6.31 -5.40
CA GLY A 96 -8.26 -6.17 -4.40
C GLY A 96 -8.04 -7.16 -3.28
N MET A 97 -8.25 -6.75 -2.02
CA MET A 97 -8.15 -7.62 -0.86
C MET A 97 -9.35 -7.40 0.04
N VAL A 98 -10.02 -8.49 0.39
CA VAL A 98 -11.02 -8.56 1.45
C VAL A 98 -10.47 -9.41 2.59
N SER A 99 -10.73 -9.03 3.83
CA SER A 99 -10.18 -9.76 4.97
C SER A 99 -11.10 -9.75 6.19
N LEU A 100 -10.97 -10.81 6.96
CA LEU A 100 -11.53 -10.92 8.31
C LEU A 100 -10.37 -10.74 9.29
N GLY A 101 -10.61 -10.02 10.37
CA GLY A 101 -9.63 -9.79 11.40
C GLY A 101 -10.14 -10.11 12.78
N ASN A 102 -9.20 -10.44 13.65
CA ASN A 102 -9.39 -10.49 15.08
C ASN A 102 -8.23 -9.69 15.70
N THR A 103 -8.56 -8.68 16.46
CA THR A 103 -7.57 -7.90 17.23
C THR A 103 -7.96 -7.90 18.70
N GLN A 104 -6.99 -8.09 19.55
CA GLN A 104 -7.15 -8.03 21.01
C GLN A 104 -5.96 -7.30 21.61
N GLY A 105 -6.20 -6.56 22.67
CA GLY A 105 -5.13 -5.88 23.39
C GLY A 105 -5.61 -4.61 24.06
N GLY A 106 -4.66 -3.78 24.45
CA GLY A 106 -4.95 -2.55 25.14
C GLY A 106 -3.72 -1.89 25.74
N ILE A 107 -3.98 -1.00 26.67
CA ILE A 107 -2.96 -0.33 27.46
C ILE A 107 -3.17 -0.77 28.92
N ARG A 108 -2.16 -1.43 29.47
CA ARG A 108 -2.23 -1.95 30.85
C ARG A 108 -2.75 -0.89 31.82
N ASN A 109 -3.78 -1.25 32.60
CA ASN A 109 -4.48 -0.42 33.59
C ASN A 109 -5.24 0.81 33.04
N ILE A 110 -5.44 0.89 31.72
CA ILE A 110 -6.24 1.95 31.11
C ILE A 110 -7.46 1.35 30.41
N PHE A 111 -7.25 0.48 29.44
CA PHE A 111 -8.30 -0.28 28.80
C PHE A 111 -7.75 -1.57 28.17
N GLU A 112 -8.61 -2.57 28.07
CA GLU A 112 -8.42 -3.77 27.28
C GLU A 112 -9.69 -3.99 26.45
N GLY A 113 -9.53 -4.54 25.25
CA GLY A 113 -10.65 -4.81 24.37
C GLY A 113 -10.29 -5.80 23.28
N GLU A 114 -11.33 -6.22 22.60
CA GLU A 114 -11.21 -7.07 21.40
C GLU A 114 -12.18 -6.62 20.33
N SER A 115 -11.81 -6.84 19.09
CA SER A 115 -12.68 -6.67 17.93
C SER A 115 -12.41 -7.79 16.96
N ASN A 116 -13.47 -8.32 16.38
CA ASN A 116 -13.40 -9.32 15.33
C ASN A 116 -14.49 -9.01 14.29
N GLY A 117 -14.23 -9.35 13.04
CA GLY A 117 -15.17 -9.12 11.96
C GLY A 117 -14.49 -8.81 10.65
N LEU A 118 -15.26 -8.22 9.73
CA LEU A 118 -14.74 -7.77 8.43
C LEU A 118 -13.82 -6.56 8.62
N ALA A 119 -12.61 -6.64 8.09
CA ALA A 119 -11.71 -5.49 8.00
C ALA A 119 -12.01 -4.66 6.75
N ASP A 120 -11.45 -3.46 6.68
CA ASP A 120 -11.61 -2.61 5.52
C ASP A 120 -11.04 -3.24 4.26
N THR A 121 -11.76 -3.06 3.16
CA THR A 121 -11.31 -3.52 1.84
C THR A 121 -10.13 -2.69 1.37
N TYR A 122 -9.08 -3.36 0.89
CA TYR A 122 -7.89 -2.72 0.38
C TYR A 122 -7.80 -2.90 -1.13
N MET A 123 -7.51 -1.82 -1.85
CA MET A 123 -7.33 -1.82 -3.30
C MET A 123 -6.01 -1.17 -3.65
N ILE A 124 -5.25 -1.77 -4.56
CA ILE A 124 -3.97 -1.25 -5.04
C ILE A 124 -4.01 -1.19 -6.56
N GLY A 125 -3.61 -0.05 -7.11
CA GLY A 125 -3.27 0.11 -8.51
C GLY A 125 -1.76 0.27 -8.66
N LEU A 126 -1.18 -0.45 -9.61
CA LEU A 126 0.23 -0.37 -9.96
C LEU A 126 0.38 -0.08 -11.44
N ILE A 127 1.30 0.79 -11.80
CA ILE A 127 1.72 0.99 -13.18
C ILE A 127 3.24 1.12 -13.27
N ASN A 128 3.83 0.35 -14.20
CA ASN A 128 5.25 0.47 -14.49
C ASN A 128 5.55 1.74 -15.28
N LEU A 129 6.54 2.50 -14.81
CA LEU A 129 7.08 3.65 -15.54
C LEU A 129 8.32 3.30 -16.35
N TYR A 130 9.14 2.36 -15.85
CA TYR A 130 10.39 1.97 -16.49
C TYR A 130 10.74 0.51 -16.17
N GLY A 131 11.28 -0.20 -17.17
CA GLY A 131 11.94 -1.49 -17.00
C GLY A 131 11.04 -2.72 -17.02
N ALA A 132 9.69 -2.57 -17.05
CA ALA A 132 8.78 -3.69 -17.17
C ALA A 132 7.78 -3.49 -18.33
N PRO A 133 8.16 -3.81 -19.58
CA PRO A 133 7.23 -3.82 -20.71
C PRO A 133 6.13 -4.86 -20.48
N ALA A 134 4.93 -4.59 -20.96
CA ALA A 134 3.84 -5.54 -20.94
C ALA A 134 4.06 -6.65 -21.96
N VAL A 135 4.39 -7.83 -21.50
CA VAL A 135 4.65 -9.00 -22.33
C VAL A 135 3.69 -10.14 -22.00
N ASN A 136 3.46 -11.03 -22.95
CA ASN A 136 2.78 -12.31 -22.73
C ASN A 136 3.71 -13.32 -22.01
N GLY A 137 3.21 -14.51 -21.70
CA GLY A 137 3.97 -15.53 -20.98
C GLY A 137 5.28 -15.93 -21.70
N GLU A 138 5.25 -16.05 -23.03
CA GLU A 138 6.44 -16.38 -23.84
C GLU A 138 7.46 -15.24 -23.81
N GLY A 139 7.02 -14.00 -23.99
CA GLY A 139 7.87 -12.81 -23.89
C GLY A 139 8.47 -12.63 -22.51
N TYR A 140 7.70 -12.93 -21.45
CA TYR A 140 8.15 -12.86 -20.08
C TYR A 140 9.37 -13.74 -19.79
N MET A 141 9.39 -14.96 -20.30
CA MET A 141 10.52 -15.89 -20.16
C MET A 141 11.79 -15.43 -20.87
N LYS A 142 11.67 -14.55 -21.87
CA LYS A 142 12.78 -14.00 -22.66
C LYS A 142 13.22 -12.61 -22.19
N THR A 143 12.45 -11.96 -21.31
CA THR A 143 12.72 -10.61 -20.84
C THR A 143 13.60 -10.64 -19.60
N SER A 144 14.69 -9.87 -19.61
CA SER A 144 15.51 -9.62 -18.43
C SER A 144 15.05 -8.33 -17.75
N TYR A 145 14.83 -8.39 -16.46
CA TYR A 145 14.41 -7.27 -15.62
C TYR A 145 15.59 -6.85 -14.72
N ASP A 146 16.25 -5.74 -15.07
CA ASP A 146 17.40 -5.21 -14.32
C ASP A 146 16.97 -4.11 -13.35
N LYS A 147 16.34 -3.07 -13.87
CA LYS A 147 15.83 -1.93 -13.10
C LYS A 147 14.35 -1.75 -13.39
N ILE A 148 13.54 -1.69 -12.36
CA ILE A 148 12.10 -1.51 -12.45
C ILE A 148 11.71 -0.29 -11.62
N VAL A 149 10.90 0.59 -12.20
CA VAL A 149 10.33 1.74 -11.50
C VAL A 149 8.83 1.70 -11.69
N ASP A 150 8.10 1.57 -10.59
CA ASP A 150 6.66 1.51 -10.55
C ASP A 150 6.08 2.67 -9.75
N VAL A 151 4.88 3.10 -10.10
CA VAL A 151 4.00 3.90 -9.25
C VAL A 151 2.93 2.98 -8.69
N VAL A 152 2.75 3.03 -7.38
CA VAL A 152 1.77 2.24 -6.65
C VAL A 152 0.87 3.19 -5.87
N ILE A 153 -0.44 3.00 -5.99
CA ILE A 153 -1.46 3.76 -5.26
C ILE A 153 -2.32 2.74 -4.52
N GLY A 154 -2.38 2.87 -3.18
CA GLY A 154 -3.25 2.08 -2.32
C GLY A 154 -4.43 2.92 -1.81
N ILE A 155 -5.61 2.31 -1.79
CA ILE A 155 -6.84 2.88 -1.23
C ILE A 155 -7.42 1.89 -0.25
N LYS A 156 -7.69 2.36 0.97
CA LYS A 156 -8.46 1.64 1.98
C LYS A 156 -9.89 2.17 1.97
N ALA A 157 -10.86 1.32 1.66
CA ALA A 157 -12.27 1.68 1.69
C ALA A 157 -12.85 1.35 3.07
N PRO A 158 -13.58 2.24 3.72
CA PRO A 158 -14.17 2.02 5.05
C PRO A 158 -15.40 1.09 4.94
N THR A 159 -15.15 -0.18 4.69
CA THR A 159 -16.17 -1.23 4.49
C THR A 159 -16.17 -2.26 5.62
N GLY A 160 -15.24 -2.12 6.57
CA GLY A 160 -15.10 -3.01 7.71
C GLY A 160 -16.14 -2.79 8.79
N GLU A 161 -16.22 -3.72 9.72
CA GLU A 161 -17.09 -3.61 10.87
C GLU A 161 -16.54 -2.59 11.85
N TYR A 162 -17.35 -1.59 12.16
CA TYR A 162 -17.04 -0.52 13.10
C TYR A 162 -18.15 -0.40 14.15
N ASP A 163 -17.76 -0.31 15.40
CA ASP A 163 -18.64 -0.10 16.54
C ASP A 163 -18.09 1.06 17.40
N SER A 164 -18.80 2.16 17.43
CA SER A 164 -18.39 3.37 18.16
C SER A 164 -18.34 3.18 19.69
N GLU A 165 -18.95 2.13 20.23
CA GLU A 165 -18.91 1.81 21.66
C GLU A 165 -17.67 1.02 22.05
N LYS A 166 -16.96 0.45 21.06
CA LYS A 166 -15.72 -0.30 21.29
C LYS A 166 -14.48 0.60 21.24
N SER A 167 -13.57 0.38 22.16
CA SER A 167 -12.26 1.06 22.17
C SER A 167 -11.30 0.55 21.08
N ILE A 168 -11.59 -0.61 20.51
CA ILE A 168 -10.81 -1.25 19.46
C ILE A 168 -11.77 -1.69 18.36
N ASN A 169 -11.46 -1.31 17.12
CA ASN A 169 -12.21 -1.71 15.94
C ASN A 169 -11.29 -2.34 14.90
N ILE A 170 -11.83 -3.26 14.11
CA ILE A 170 -11.12 -3.91 13.00
C ILE A 170 -11.32 -3.15 11.68
N GLY A 171 -12.42 -2.42 11.55
CA GLY A 171 -12.73 -1.51 10.46
C GLY A 171 -12.71 -0.05 10.90
N THR A 172 -12.84 0.87 9.93
CA THR A 172 -12.88 2.34 10.14
C THR A 172 -14.13 2.95 9.54
#